data_4294701e64b86e212da65201bdb0a3a6
#
_entry.id   4294701e64b86e212da65201bdb0a3a6
#
_cell.length_a   1.000
_cell.length_b   1.000
_cell.length_c   1.000
_cell.angle_alpha   90.00
_cell.angle_beta   90.00
_cell.angle_gamma   90.00
#
_symmetry.space_group_name_H-M   'P 1'
#
loop_
_entity.id
_entity.type
_entity.pdbx_description
1 polymer ?
#
loop_
_entity_poly.entity_id
_entity_poly.type
_entity_poly.pdbx_seq_one_letter_code
_entity_poly.pdbx_strand_id
1 'polypeptide(L)'
;DCGALHPNKVARLVQEYRADIGIALDGDADRLVVIDEAGNVVDGDKLIGSLCVYLLNHNMLKNQGCVATVMSNKALEDYLKSFGVALFRTDVGDKNVLEKMHETGINFGGEQSGHVIFADAAKTGDGLATALQVLAMIIRSGKKASQVLNPFELYPQILQNLNVSEKKPLEQISGLEDLLIKF
;
A
#
# COMPACT_ATOMS: atom_id res chain seq x y z
N ASP A 1 -19.09 -14.33 3.10
CA ASP A 1 -17.82 -13.73 3.52
C ASP A 1 -16.70 -14.23 2.61
N CYS A 2 -16.23 -13.39 1.68
CA CYS A 2 -15.17 -13.68 0.72
C CYS A 2 -14.55 -12.36 0.24
N GLY A 3 -13.55 -12.44 -0.66
CA GLY A 3 -12.86 -11.29 -1.22
C GLY A 3 -11.81 -10.67 -0.30
N ALA A 4 -11.38 -9.46 -0.62
CA ALA A 4 -10.26 -8.76 0.02
C ALA A 4 -10.48 -8.52 1.52
N LEU A 5 -11.71 -8.36 1.98
CA LEU A 5 -12.03 -8.19 3.40
C LEU A 5 -11.97 -9.49 4.22
N HIS A 6 -11.95 -10.65 3.55
CA HIS A 6 -11.93 -11.98 4.18
C HIS A 6 -10.87 -12.88 3.55
N PRO A 7 -9.57 -12.51 3.59
CA PRO A 7 -8.51 -13.20 2.86
C PRO A 7 -8.20 -14.61 3.38
N ASN A 8 -8.63 -14.96 4.59
CA ASN A 8 -8.32 -16.25 5.23
C ASN A 8 -8.80 -17.47 4.42
N LYS A 9 -9.88 -17.32 3.64
CA LYS A 9 -10.35 -18.40 2.76
C LYS A 9 -9.36 -18.63 1.62
N VAL A 10 -8.90 -17.56 0.98
CA VAL A 10 -7.92 -17.64 -0.11
C VAL A 10 -6.58 -18.14 0.42
N ALA A 11 -6.15 -17.70 1.61
CA ALA A 11 -4.93 -18.18 2.25
C ALA A 11 -4.93 -19.71 2.45
N ARG A 12 -6.06 -20.28 2.91
CA ARG A 12 -6.20 -21.75 3.03
C ARG A 12 -6.16 -22.44 1.67
N LEU A 13 -6.84 -21.88 0.65
CA LEU A 13 -6.82 -22.45 -0.69
C LEU A 13 -5.41 -22.43 -1.30
N VAL A 14 -4.63 -21.36 -1.09
CA VAL A 14 -3.23 -21.30 -1.53
C VAL A 14 -2.44 -22.47 -0.98
N GLN A 15 -2.56 -22.77 0.30
CA GLN A 15 -1.86 -23.88 0.95
C GLN A 15 -2.39 -25.25 0.47
N GLU A 16 -3.72 -25.41 0.37
CA GLU A 16 -4.37 -26.66 -0.06
C GLU A 16 -3.97 -27.03 -1.48
N TYR A 17 -4.03 -26.06 -2.41
CA TYR A 17 -3.69 -26.30 -3.82
C TYR A 17 -2.20 -26.09 -4.13
N ARG A 18 -1.38 -25.73 -3.13
CA ARG A 18 0.04 -25.40 -3.32
C ARG A 18 0.25 -24.36 -4.41
N ALA A 19 -0.61 -23.33 -4.40
CA ALA A 19 -0.54 -22.26 -5.38
C ALA A 19 0.65 -21.33 -5.08
N ASP A 20 1.24 -20.77 -6.12
CA ASP A 20 2.37 -19.83 -6.00
C ASP A 20 1.94 -18.48 -5.44
N ILE A 21 0.65 -18.15 -5.55
CA ILE A 21 0.08 -16.88 -5.09
C ILE A 21 -1.46 -17.00 -4.96
N GLY A 22 -2.03 -16.25 -4.06
CA GLY A 22 -3.47 -16.01 -3.94
C GLY A 22 -3.80 -14.56 -4.20
N ILE A 23 -4.93 -14.33 -4.88
CA ILE A 23 -5.44 -13.00 -5.23
C ILE A 23 -6.88 -12.91 -4.75
N ALA A 24 -7.19 -11.85 -4.00
CA ALA A 24 -8.54 -11.52 -3.57
C ALA A 24 -8.87 -10.07 -3.92
N LEU A 25 -9.99 -9.88 -4.58
CA LEU A 25 -10.54 -8.55 -4.90
C LEU A 25 -11.74 -8.26 -3.98
N ASP A 26 -12.03 -7.01 -3.74
CA ASP A 26 -13.24 -6.59 -3.03
C ASP A 26 -14.46 -6.49 -3.97
N GLY A 27 -15.56 -5.90 -3.49
CA GLY A 27 -16.85 -5.99 -4.19
C GLY A 27 -16.93 -5.27 -5.52
N ASP A 28 -16.20 -4.19 -5.70
CA ASP A 28 -16.10 -3.38 -6.92
C ASP A 28 -14.73 -3.52 -7.61
N ALA A 29 -13.88 -4.43 -7.07
CA ALA A 29 -12.59 -4.82 -7.62
C ALA A 29 -11.57 -3.67 -7.75
N ASP A 30 -11.72 -2.62 -6.95
CA ASP A 30 -10.80 -1.50 -6.89
C ASP A 30 -9.61 -1.74 -5.93
N ARG A 31 -9.71 -2.76 -5.05
CA ARG A 31 -8.69 -3.18 -4.08
C ARG A 31 -8.23 -4.60 -4.32
N LEU A 32 -6.94 -4.79 -4.06
CA LEU A 32 -6.28 -6.09 -4.15
C LEU A 32 -5.69 -6.48 -2.79
N VAL A 33 -5.97 -7.70 -2.36
CA VAL A 33 -5.19 -8.38 -1.33
C VAL A 33 -4.46 -9.56 -1.96
N VAL A 34 -3.16 -9.64 -1.70
CA VAL A 34 -2.29 -10.72 -2.17
C VAL A 34 -1.96 -11.65 -1.02
N ILE A 35 -1.91 -12.93 -1.30
CA ILE A 35 -1.50 -13.98 -0.39
C ILE A 35 -0.28 -14.68 -0.99
N ASP A 36 0.80 -14.82 -0.25
CA ASP A 36 2.00 -15.52 -0.70
C ASP A 36 1.81 -17.05 -0.72
N GLU A 37 2.77 -17.78 -1.27
CA GLU A 37 2.75 -19.26 -1.36
C GLU A 37 2.75 -19.96 0.00
N ALA A 38 3.12 -19.27 1.08
CA ALA A 38 3.06 -19.78 2.44
C ALA A 38 1.69 -19.57 3.11
N GLY A 39 0.79 -18.84 2.45
CA GLY A 39 -0.54 -18.49 2.97
C GLY A 39 -0.55 -17.22 3.81
N ASN A 40 0.52 -16.43 3.81
CA ASN A 40 0.55 -15.15 4.51
C ASN A 40 -0.10 -14.06 3.66
N VAL A 41 -0.90 -13.22 4.30
CA VAL A 41 -1.47 -12.02 3.67
C VAL A 41 -0.36 -10.96 3.56
N VAL A 42 -0.13 -10.48 2.35
CA VAL A 42 0.84 -9.40 2.08
C VAL A 42 0.24 -8.08 2.55
N ASP A 43 0.99 -7.35 3.36
CA ASP A 43 0.61 -6.00 3.79
C ASP A 43 0.59 -5.03 2.60
N GLY A 44 -0.39 -4.10 2.58
CA GLY A 44 -0.55 -3.17 1.46
C GLY A 44 0.63 -2.21 1.29
N ASP A 45 1.28 -1.79 2.36
CA ASP A 45 2.49 -0.96 2.27
C ASP A 45 3.67 -1.74 1.69
N LYS A 46 3.80 -3.03 2.01
CA LYS A 46 4.81 -3.91 1.40
C LYS A 46 4.53 -4.11 -0.10
N LEU A 47 3.26 -4.25 -0.47
CA LEU A 47 2.83 -4.33 -1.86
C LEU A 47 3.19 -3.05 -2.63
N ILE A 48 2.84 -1.87 -2.08
CA ILE A 48 3.17 -0.56 -2.66
C ILE A 48 4.69 -0.41 -2.80
N GLY A 49 5.45 -0.73 -1.76
CA GLY A 49 6.91 -0.65 -1.79
C GLY A 49 7.53 -1.52 -2.87
N SER A 50 7.11 -2.79 -2.97
CA SER A 50 7.60 -3.72 -3.98
C SER A 50 7.30 -3.26 -5.40
N LEU A 51 6.05 -2.83 -5.67
CA LEU A 51 5.64 -2.33 -6.97
C LEU A 51 6.36 -1.02 -7.34
N CYS A 52 6.52 -0.11 -6.39
CA CYS A 52 7.22 1.15 -6.62
C CYS A 52 8.67 0.94 -7.06
N VAL A 53 9.41 0.09 -6.36
CA VAL A 53 10.80 -0.24 -6.71
C VAL A 53 10.86 -1.04 -8.02
N TYR A 54 9.89 -1.90 -8.29
CA TYR A 54 9.77 -2.57 -9.58
C TYR A 54 9.61 -1.57 -10.74
N LEU A 55 8.71 -0.59 -10.60
CA LEU A 55 8.51 0.48 -11.59
C LEU A 55 9.78 1.32 -11.78
N LEU A 56 10.46 1.68 -10.68
CA LEU A 56 11.72 2.41 -10.72
C LEU A 56 12.79 1.68 -11.54
N ASN A 57 12.99 0.40 -11.25
CA ASN A 57 14.00 -0.43 -11.92
C ASN A 57 13.72 -0.67 -13.41
N HIS A 58 12.48 -0.46 -13.86
CA HIS A 58 12.07 -0.59 -15.25
C HIS A 58 11.89 0.77 -15.96
N ASN A 59 12.31 1.87 -15.33
CA ASN A 59 12.15 3.25 -15.85
C ASN A 59 10.68 3.62 -16.13
N MET A 60 9.74 3.07 -15.36
CA MET A 60 8.31 3.34 -15.46
C MET A 60 7.78 4.26 -14.35
N LEU A 61 8.61 4.61 -13.36
CA LEU A 61 8.24 5.51 -12.27
C LEU A 61 8.58 6.95 -12.65
N LYS A 62 7.57 7.83 -12.69
CA LYS A 62 7.74 9.26 -12.99
C LYS A 62 8.11 10.05 -11.72
N ASN A 63 8.95 11.07 -11.92
CA ASN A 63 9.39 12.03 -10.88
C ASN A 63 9.97 11.39 -9.62
N GLN A 64 10.43 10.13 -9.70
CA GLN A 64 11.00 9.37 -8.58
C GLN A 64 10.17 9.52 -7.29
N GLY A 65 8.86 9.45 -7.42
CA GLY A 65 7.93 9.66 -6.34
C GLY A 65 6.86 8.58 -6.24
N CYS A 66 6.33 8.42 -5.04
CA CYS A 66 5.18 7.60 -4.71
C CYS A 66 4.23 8.43 -3.85
N VAL A 67 2.92 8.27 -4.03
CA VAL A 67 1.92 8.91 -3.19
C VAL A 67 1.23 7.86 -2.33
N ALA A 68 1.14 8.09 -1.02
CA ALA A 68 0.38 7.26 -0.10
C ALA A 68 -0.35 8.10 0.94
N THR A 69 -1.18 7.48 1.77
CA THR A 69 -1.90 8.20 2.82
C THR A 69 -1.09 8.30 4.11
N VAL A 70 -1.56 9.14 5.03
CA VAL A 70 -1.00 9.26 6.39
C VAL A 70 -1.08 7.95 7.18
N MET A 71 -1.91 6.99 6.74
CA MET A 71 -2.04 5.67 7.37
C MET A 71 -0.89 4.73 7.04
N SER A 72 -0.15 4.98 5.96
CA SER A 72 0.97 4.13 5.56
C SER A 72 2.07 4.11 6.60
N ASN A 73 2.61 2.92 6.84
CA ASN A 73 3.67 2.68 7.82
C ASN A 73 4.93 3.50 7.48
N LYS A 74 5.61 3.98 8.50
CA LYS A 74 6.86 4.75 8.32
C LYS A 74 7.96 3.94 7.64
N ALA A 75 7.94 2.61 7.79
CA ALA A 75 8.90 1.72 7.14
C ALA A 75 8.83 1.79 5.61
N LEU A 76 7.63 2.03 5.02
CA LEU A 76 7.50 2.25 3.58
C LEU A 76 8.31 3.46 3.12
N GLU A 77 8.22 4.58 3.85
CA GLU A 77 8.95 5.80 3.53
C GLU A 77 10.47 5.60 3.59
N ASP A 78 10.94 4.98 4.67
CA ASP A 78 12.37 4.73 4.85
C ASP A 78 12.89 3.73 3.79
N TYR A 79 12.10 2.72 3.44
CA TYR A 79 12.42 1.79 2.36
C TYR A 79 12.53 2.50 1.02
N LEU A 80 11.52 3.29 0.61
CA LEU A 80 11.53 4.03 -0.65
C LEU A 80 12.67 5.04 -0.73
N LYS A 81 12.94 5.74 0.37
CA LYS A 81 14.06 6.68 0.49
C LYS A 81 15.41 6.03 0.23
N SER A 82 15.60 4.75 0.59
CA SER A 82 16.84 4.02 0.32
C SER A 82 17.11 3.81 -1.18
N PHE A 83 16.07 3.92 -2.02
CA PHE A 83 16.14 3.88 -3.49
C PHE A 83 16.08 5.27 -4.14
N GLY A 84 16.12 6.34 -3.35
CA GLY A 84 15.99 7.71 -3.86
C GLY A 84 14.59 8.11 -4.29
N VAL A 85 13.57 7.37 -3.85
CA VAL A 85 12.16 7.67 -4.13
C VAL A 85 11.56 8.46 -2.98
N ALA A 86 10.93 9.59 -3.30
CA ALA A 86 10.21 10.41 -2.32
C ALA A 86 8.80 9.85 -2.08
N LEU A 87 8.39 9.73 -0.81
CA LEU A 87 7.01 9.42 -0.45
C LEU A 87 6.26 10.72 -0.11
N PHE A 88 5.17 11.00 -0.83
CA PHE A 88 4.26 12.10 -0.56
C PHE A 88 3.03 11.56 0.16
N ARG A 89 2.71 12.14 1.31
CA ARG A 89 1.58 11.72 2.13
C ARG A 89 0.37 12.63 1.94
N THR A 90 -0.81 12.04 1.92
CA THR A 90 -2.11 12.73 1.85
C THR A 90 -3.02 12.29 2.98
N ASP A 91 -4.12 12.99 3.16
CA ASP A 91 -5.23 12.46 3.94
C ASP A 91 -5.75 11.16 3.33
N VAL A 92 -6.45 10.35 4.13
CA VAL A 92 -7.07 9.09 3.71
C VAL A 92 -8.12 9.37 2.64
N GLY A 93 -8.13 8.54 1.62
CA GLY A 93 -9.08 8.56 0.51
C GLY A 93 -8.38 8.55 -0.84
N ASP A 94 -8.84 7.69 -1.73
CA ASP A 94 -8.34 7.49 -3.09
C ASP A 94 -8.30 8.80 -3.90
N LYS A 95 -9.33 9.65 -3.73
CA LYS A 95 -9.40 10.98 -4.33
C LYS A 95 -8.20 11.85 -3.93
N ASN A 96 -7.84 11.87 -2.64
CA ASN A 96 -6.71 12.67 -2.14
C ASN A 96 -5.39 12.17 -2.73
N VAL A 97 -5.23 10.84 -2.82
CA VAL A 97 -4.07 10.23 -3.47
C VAL A 97 -3.98 10.65 -4.93
N LEU A 98 -5.08 10.54 -5.67
CA LEU A 98 -5.12 10.88 -7.09
C LEU A 98 -4.85 12.37 -7.33
N GLU A 99 -5.45 13.27 -6.54
CA GLU A 99 -5.20 14.72 -6.62
C GLU A 99 -3.71 15.02 -6.41
N LYS A 100 -3.08 14.41 -5.39
CA LYS A 100 -1.67 14.60 -5.13
C LYS A 100 -0.77 14.07 -6.25
N MET A 101 -1.13 12.92 -6.83
CA MET A 101 -0.44 12.38 -8.00
C MET A 101 -0.48 13.37 -9.18
N HIS A 102 -1.65 13.99 -9.44
CA HIS A 102 -1.79 15.02 -10.47
C HIS A 102 -0.97 16.27 -10.18
N GLU A 103 -1.00 16.80 -8.96
CA GLU A 103 -0.23 17.96 -8.55
C GLU A 103 1.29 17.78 -8.72
N THR A 104 1.79 16.59 -8.40
CA THR A 104 3.21 16.28 -8.41
C THR A 104 3.71 15.67 -9.72
N GLY A 105 2.79 15.29 -10.61
CA GLY A 105 3.11 14.55 -11.84
C GLY A 105 3.63 13.13 -11.60
N ILE A 106 3.37 12.57 -10.40
CA ILE A 106 3.72 11.20 -10.04
C ILE A 106 2.65 10.27 -10.61
N ASN A 107 3.07 9.13 -11.16
CA ASN A 107 2.18 8.18 -11.84
C ASN A 107 1.85 6.93 -11.01
N PHE A 108 2.36 6.82 -9.77
CA PHE A 108 2.13 5.67 -8.91
C PHE A 108 1.81 6.08 -7.48
N GLY A 109 0.80 5.46 -6.90
CA GLY A 109 0.40 5.69 -5.52
C GLY A 109 -0.62 4.66 -5.05
N GLY A 110 -1.04 4.77 -3.79
CA GLY A 110 -2.05 3.88 -3.24
C GLY A 110 -2.25 4.03 -1.75
N GLU A 111 -3.05 3.14 -1.21
CA GLU A 111 -3.40 3.04 0.20
C GLU A 111 -3.05 1.67 0.77
N GLN A 112 -2.72 1.61 2.04
CA GLN A 112 -2.46 0.36 2.76
C GLN A 112 -3.61 -0.65 2.64
N SER A 113 -4.83 -0.18 2.35
CA SER A 113 -6.01 -1.03 2.12
C SER A 113 -5.94 -1.93 0.87
N GLY A 114 -4.89 -1.77 0.05
CA GLY A 114 -4.73 -2.47 -1.24
C GLY A 114 -5.31 -1.74 -2.44
N HIS A 115 -5.77 -0.49 -2.26
CA HIS A 115 -6.15 0.38 -3.36
C HIS A 115 -4.90 0.97 -4.00
N VAL A 116 -4.54 0.53 -5.19
CA VAL A 116 -3.32 0.94 -5.90
C VAL A 116 -3.66 1.60 -7.22
N ILE A 117 -3.03 2.73 -7.50
CA ILE A 117 -3.29 3.56 -8.67
C ILE A 117 -2.04 3.62 -9.55
N PHE A 118 -2.21 3.24 -10.81
CA PHE A 118 -1.26 3.45 -11.90
C PHE A 118 -1.85 4.50 -12.84
N ALA A 119 -1.53 5.79 -12.66
CA ALA A 119 -2.17 6.89 -13.38
C ALA A 119 -1.96 6.84 -14.90
N ASP A 120 -0.95 6.13 -15.38
CA ASP A 120 -0.74 5.91 -16.82
C ASP A 120 -1.71 4.86 -17.41
N ALA A 121 -2.34 4.04 -16.58
CA ALA A 121 -3.24 2.96 -16.99
C ALA A 121 -4.71 3.24 -16.66
N ALA A 122 -4.99 3.83 -15.50
CA ALA A 122 -6.35 4.07 -15.03
C ALA A 122 -6.44 5.37 -14.21
N LYS A 123 -7.64 5.94 -14.14
CA LYS A 123 -7.93 7.15 -13.35
C LYS A 123 -8.36 6.85 -11.90
N THR A 124 -8.32 5.60 -11.50
CA THR A 124 -8.70 5.11 -10.18
C THR A 124 -7.92 3.84 -9.88
N GLY A 125 -8.04 3.30 -8.67
CA GLY A 125 -7.52 1.98 -8.36
C GLY A 125 -8.18 0.91 -9.21
N ASP A 126 -7.40 -0.08 -9.59
CA ASP A 126 -7.84 -1.25 -10.35
C ASP A 126 -7.11 -2.48 -9.77
N GLY A 127 -7.84 -3.27 -8.98
CA GLY A 127 -7.30 -4.44 -8.31
C GLY A 127 -6.84 -5.52 -9.29
N LEU A 128 -7.53 -5.69 -10.44
CA LEU A 128 -7.13 -6.67 -11.44
C LEU A 128 -5.86 -6.23 -12.18
N ALA A 129 -5.79 -4.96 -12.59
CA ALA A 129 -4.58 -4.42 -13.21
C ALA A 129 -3.39 -4.49 -12.24
N THR A 130 -3.60 -4.18 -10.96
CA THR A 130 -2.59 -4.33 -9.91
C THR A 130 -2.14 -5.78 -9.77
N ALA A 131 -3.07 -6.74 -9.74
CA ALA A 131 -2.75 -8.16 -9.68
C ALA A 131 -1.88 -8.62 -10.87
N LEU A 132 -2.18 -8.15 -12.07
CA LEU A 132 -1.37 -8.46 -13.26
C LEU A 132 0.04 -7.88 -13.17
N GLN A 133 0.22 -6.68 -12.61
CA GLN A 133 1.55 -6.11 -12.36
C GLN A 133 2.32 -6.90 -11.31
N VAL A 134 1.67 -7.36 -10.24
CA VAL A 134 2.27 -8.23 -9.22
C VAL A 134 2.73 -9.55 -9.83
N LEU A 135 1.89 -10.20 -10.62
CA LEU A 135 2.25 -11.44 -11.33
C LEU A 135 3.43 -11.23 -12.28
N ALA A 136 3.43 -10.14 -13.05
CA ALA A 136 4.54 -9.82 -13.95
C ALA A 136 5.85 -9.61 -13.17
N MET A 137 5.81 -8.91 -12.03
CA MET A 137 6.95 -8.69 -11.16
C MET A 137 7.51 -10.01 -10.61
N ILE A 138 6.64 -10.90 -10.09
CA ILE A 138 7.06 -12.20 -9.54
C ILE A 138 7.67 -13.08 -10.64
N ILE A 139 7.00 -13.22 -11.78
CA ILE A 139 7.48 -14.05 -12.91
C ILE A 139 8.85 -13.55 -13.40
N ARG A 140 9.00 -12.25 -13.58
CA ARG A 140 10.28 -11.66 -14.05
C ARG A 140 11.41 -11.80 -13.02
N SER A 141 11.08 -11.79 -11.74
CA SER A 141 12.09 -11.97 -10.68
C SER A 141 12.63 -13.39 -10.58
N GLY A 142 11.85 -14.40 -11.02
CA GLY A 142 12.14 -15.81 -10.83
C GLY A 142 12.16 -16.27 -9.37
N LYS A 143 11.62 -15.45 -8.46
CA LYS A 143 11.57 -15.69 -7.01
C LYS A 143 10.15 -15.98 -6.55
N LYS A 144 10.02 -16.53 -5.34
CA LYS A 144 8.72 -16.78 -4.70
C LYS A 144 8.02 -15.45 -4.33
N ALA A 145 6.68 -15.48 -4.26
CA ALA A 145 5.89 -14.32 -3.87
C ALA A 145 6.32 -13.75 -2.51
N SER A 146 6.55 -14.61 -1.50
CA SER A 146 7.03 -14.22 -0.16
C SER A 146 8.37 -13.47 -0.18
N GLN A 147 9.24 -13.76 -1.13
CA GLN A 147 10.55 -13.10 -1.26
C GLN A 147 10.45 -11.74 -1.98
N VAL A 148 9.51 -11.63 -2.91
CA VAL A 148 9.31 -10.40 -3.71
C VAL A 148 8.47 -9.38 -2.97
N LEU A 149 7.45 -9.85 -2.25
CA LEU A 149 6.42 -9.01 -1.63
C LEU A 149 6.66 -8.75 -0.13
N ASN A 150 7.82 -9.12 0.39
CA ASN A 150 8.22 -8.84 1.77
C ASN A 150 9.56 -8.09 1.81
N PRO A 151 9.63 -6.87 1.23
CA PRO A 151 10.90 -6.16 1.02
C PRO A 151 11.44 -5.46 2.27
N PHE A 152 10.64 -5.26 3.31
CA PHE A 152 11.01 -4.61 4.57
C PHE A 152 10.12 -5.07 5.72
N GLU A 153 10.58 -4.87 6.95
CA GLU A 153 9.77 -5.10 8.15
C GLU A 153 8.99 -3.83 8.53
N LEU A 154 7.72 -4.02 8.94
CA LEU A 154 6.88 -2.91 9.39
C LEU A 154 7.33 -2.42 10.78
N TYR A 155 7.32 -1.12 10.98
CA TYR A 155 7.48 -0.55 12.32
C TYR A 155 6.19 -0.76 13.13
N PRO A 156 6.30 -0.91 14.46
CA PRO A 156 5.13 -0.95 15.32
C PRO A 156 4.27 0.30 15.13
N GLN A 157 3.00 0.12 14.85
CA GLN A 157 2.03 1.18 14.63
C GLN A 157 0.77 0.91 15.44
N ILE A 158 0.27 1.91 16.14
CA ILE A 158 -0.96 1.83 16.92
C ILE A 158 -1.93 2.88 16.38
N LEU A 159 -3.13 2.45 16.02
CA LEU A 159 -4.26 3.31 15.72
C LEU A 159 -5.25 3.25 16.89
N GLN A 160 -5.47 4.40 17.54
CA GLN A 160 -6.42 4.49 18.63
C GLN A 160 -7.47 5.57 18.36
N ASN A 161 -8.72 5.18 18.32
CA ASN A 161 -9.84 6.11 18.22
C ASN A 161 -10.25 6.57 19.61
N LEU A 162 -10.34 7.89 19.79
CA LEU A 162 -10.82 8.50 21.03
C LEU A 162 -12.23 9.08 20.82
N ASN A 163 -13.13 8.77 21.72
CA ASN A 163 -14.44 9.41 21.76
C ASN A 163 -14.29 10.76 22.46
N VAL A 164 -14.62 11.83 21.76
CA VAL A 164 -14.61 13.19 22.30
C VAL A 164 -16.01 13.80 22.22
N SER A 165 -16.35 14.62 23.21
CA SER A 165 -17.64 15.32 23.23
C SER A 165 -17.75 16.39 22.15
N GLU A 166 -16.62 16.97 21.74
CA GLU A 166 -16.51 17.99 20.71
C GLU A 166 -15.21 17.82 19.93
N LYS A 167 -15.27 17.87 18.60
CA LYS A 167 -14.08 17.89 17.74
C LYS A 167 -13.51 19.30 17.72
N LYS A 168 -12.28 19.46 18.20
CA LYS A 168 -11.52 20.71 18.14
C LYS A 168 -10.29 20.54 17.26
N PRO A 169 -9.87 21.58 16.52
CA PRO A 169 -8.55 21.61 15.89
C PRO A 169 -7.46 21.30 16.92
N LEU A 170 -6.43 20.56 16.52
CA LEU A 170 -5.37 20.13 17.44
C LEU A 170 -4.67 21.31 18.12
N GLU A 171 -4.53 22.42 17.41
CA GLU A 171 -3.91 23.67 17.88
C GLU A 171 -4.71 24.34 19.02
N GLN A 172 -5.99 23.99 19.17
CA GLN A 172 -6.86 24.50 20.23
C GLN A 172 -6.89 23.61 21.46
N ILE A 173 -6.17 22.46 21.45
CA ILE A 173 -6.08 21.56 22.59
C ILE A 173 -4.93 22.01 23.49
N SER A 174 -5.28 22.58 24.65
CA SER A 174 -4.29 23.08 25.60
C SER A 174 -3.33 21.97 26.05
N GLY A 175 -2.02 22.22 25.96
CA GLY A 175 -0.96 21.31 26.39
C GLY A 175 -0.63 20.20 25.38
N LEU A 176 -1.30 20.12 24.22
CA LEU A 176 -0.98 19.11 23.21
C LEU A 176 0.38 19.35 22.57
N GLU A 177 0.72 20.61 22.26
CA GLU A 177 2.04 20.96 21.69
C GLU A 177 3.19 20.54 22.61
N ASP A 178 3.06 20.78 23.94
CA ASP A 178 4.07 20.38 24.94
C ASP A 178 4.24 18.86 25.02
N LEU A 179 3.17 18.11 24.73
CA LEU A 179 3.24 16.64 24.66
C LEU A 179 3.92 16.16 23.38
N LEU A 180 3.59 16.74 22.23
CA LEU A 180 4.16 16.35 20.94
C LEU A 180 5.67 16.64 20.82
N ILE A 181 6.18 17.66 21.55
CA ILE A 181 7.62 17.97 21.59
C ILE A 181 8.41 16.93 22.40
N LYS A 182 7.75 16.17 23.28
CA LYS A 182 8.40 15.14 24.13
C LYS A 182 8.55 13.78 23.47
N PHE A 183 7.94 13.59 22.32
CA PHE A 183 8.01 12.38 21.49
C PHE A 183 8.71 12.64 20.16
#